data_028fcc37dc9ef7c8fd3d21fce9edef82
#
_entry.id   028fcc37dc9ef7c8fd3d21fce9edef82
#
_cell.length_a   1.000
_cell.length_b   1.000
_cell.length_c   1.000
_cell.angle_alpha   90.00
_cell.angle_beta   90.00
_cell.angle_gamma   90.00
#
_symmetry.space_group_name_H-M   'P 1'
#
loop_
_entity.id
_entity.type
_entity.pdbx_description
1 polymer ?
#
loop_
_entity_poly.entity_id
_entity_poly.type
_entity_poly.pdbx_seq_one_letter_code
_entity_poly.pdbx_strand_id
1 'polypeptide(L)'
;MIKTIDYYNKNAAAFYQQTVDIDMEALYQPFLRYLSKNAKILDLGCGSGRDALAFKQKGYEVEATDYSEVLVERATQLTGIAVQQQSFYDLSEVAVYDGIWACASLLHCDRSRLPDVLNRIHTALHRGGVCYMSFKYGTTDREKDGRVFTDLDEAQAKALLDQLDGVTVLKQWITVD
;
A
#
# COMPACT_ATOMS: atom_id res chain seq x y z
N MET A 1 7.66 -13.57 -5.06
CA MET A 1 6.38 -12.94 -5.44
C MET A 1 5.32 -13.94 -5.94
N ILE A 2 5.60 -14.84 -6.92
CA ILE A 2 4.59 -15.79 -7.48
C ILE A 2 3.85 -16.56 -6.37
N LYS A 3 4.54 -17.16 -5.42
CA LYS A 3 3.94 -17.90 -4.29
C LYS A 3 2.97 -17.04 -3.47
N THR A 4 3.33 -15.78 -3.21
CA THR A 4 2.49 -14.85 -2.45
C THR A 4 1.19 -14.55 -3.20
N ILE A 5 1.25 -14.34 -4.51
CA ILE A 5 0.07 -14.11 -5.34
C ILE A 5 -0.82 -15.36 -5.42
N ASP A 6 -0.23 -16.53 -5.57
CA ASP A 6 -0.96 -17.80 -5.54
C ASP A 6 -1.72 -17.99 -4.22
N TYR A 7 -1.11 -17.59 -3.09
CA TYR A 7 -1.79 -17.61 -1.80
C TYR A 7 -3.02 -16.70 -1.81
N TYR A 8 -2.87 -15.43 -2.23
CA TYR A 8 -3.99 -14.48 -2.24
C TYR A 8 -5.08 -14.88 -3.22
N ASN A 9 -4.75 -15.39 -4.40
CA ASN A 9 -5.74 -15.91 -5.33
C ASN A 9 -6.54 -17.07 -4.74
N LYS A 10 -5.87 -18.02 -4.07
CA LYS A 10 -6.52 -19.18 -3.43
C LYS A 10 -7.35 -18.80 -2.20
N ASN A 11 -6.92 -17.82 -1.43
CA ASN A 11 -7.52 -17.45 -0.16
C ASN A 11 -8.30 -16.14 -0.21
N ALA A 12 -8.56 -15.59 -1.39
CA ALA A 12 -9.15 -14.27 -1.58
C ALA A 12 -10.50 -14.10 -0.83
N ALA A 13 -11.34 -15.12 -0.80
CA ALA A 13 -12.62 -15.05 -0.12
C ALA A 13 -12.46 -14.92 1.41
N ALA A 14 -11.59 -15.74 2.01
CA ALA A 14 -11.31 -15.67 3.43
C ALA A 14 -10.60 -14.35 3.81
N PHE A 15 -9.63 -13.94 3.01
CA PHE A 15 -8.93 -12.67 3.19
C PHE A 15 -9.89 -11.48 3.13
N TYR A 16 -10.78 -11.45 2.14
CA TYR A 16 -11.81 -10.42 2.00
C TYR A 16 -12.69 -10.35 3.25
N GLN A 17 -13.25 -11.47 3.69
CA GLN A 17 -14.12 -11.52 4.88
C GLN A 17 -13.40 -11.07 6.15
N GLN A 18 -12.12 -11.38 6.29
CA GLN A 18 -11.32 -11.01 7.47
C GLN A 18 -10.91 -9.55 7.49
N THR A 19 -10.89 -8.86 6.35
CA THR A 19 -10.29 -7.53 6.25
C THR A 19 -11.28 -6.42 5.88
N VAL A 20 -12.37 -6.73 5.19
CA VAL A 20 -13.25 -5.71 4.59
C VAL A 20 -13.96 -4.81 5.62
N ASP A 21 -14.28 -5.35 6.79
CA ASP A 21 -15.03 -4.62 7.84
C ASP A 21 -14.14 -4.09 8.97
N ILE A 22 -12.81 -4.19 8.85
CA ILE A 22 -11.90 -3.66 9.88
C ILE A 22 -11.94 -2.13 9.86
N ASP A 23 -12.18 -1.52 11.02
CA ASP A 23 -12.09 -0.06 11.19
C ASP A 23 -10.62 0.39 11.15
N MET A 24 -10.29 1.21 10.17
CA MET A 24 -8.95 1.75 9.94
C MET A 24 -8.89 3.28 10.16
N GLU A 25 -9.94 3.89 10.66
CA GLU A 25 -10.04 5.36 10.77
C GLU A 25 -8.85 5.99 11.51
N ALA A 26 -8.38 5.33 12.57
CA ALA A 26 -7.22 5.78 13.34
C ALA A 26 -5.92 5.85 12.51
N LEU A 27 -5.80 5.01 11.47
CA LEU A 27 -4.66 5.03 10.55
C LEU A 27 -4.87 6.02 9.39
N TYR A 28 -6.12 6.25 8.96
CA TYR A 28 -6.41 7.19 7.89
C TYR A 28 -6.11 8.64 8.30
N GLN A 29 -6.45 9.03 9.52
CA GLN A 29 -6.33 10.42 9.99
C GLN A 29 -4.90 11.00 9.87
N PRO A 30 -3.83 10.31 10.28
CA PRO A 30 -2.47 10.81 10.12
C PRO A 30 -2.05 11.02 8.66
N PHE A 31 -2.61 10.26 7.73
CA PHE A 31 -2.35 10.37 6.30
C PHE A 31 -3.19 11.46 5.65
N LEU A 32 -4.50 11.42 5.84
CA LEU A 32 -5.47 12.32 5.17
C LEU A 32 -5.31 13.79 5.60
N ARG A 33 -4.79 14.06 6.81
CA ARG A 33 -4.58 15.44 7.30
C ARG A 33 -3.66 16.28 6.41
N TYR A 34 -2.83 15.66 5.60
CA TYR A 34 -1.88 16.32 4.69
C TYR A 34 -2.45 16.49 3.28
N LEU A 35 -3.62 15.92 3.00
CA LEU A 35 -4.24 15.96 1.69
C LEU A 35 -5.33 17.04 1.63
N SER A 36 -5.38 17.76 0.52
CA SER A 36 -6.45 18.69 0.23
C SER A 36 -7.76 17.95 -0.11
N LYS A 37 -8.88 18.66 -0.07
CA LYS A 37 -10.15 18.11 -0.57
C LYS A 37 -10.00 17.73 -2.05
N ASN A 38 -10.59 16.58 -2.41
CA ASN A 38 -10.53 15.99 -3.76
C ASN A 38 -9.12 15.61 -4.23
N ALA A 39 -8.16 15.48 -3.31
CA ALA A 39 -6.84 14.98 -3.65
C ALA A 39 -6.93 13.60 -4.33
N LYS A 40 -5.98 13.33 -5.22
CA LYS A 40 -5.89 12.04 -5.91
C LYS A 40 -5.03 11.07 -5.11
N ILE A 41 -5.61 9.95 -4.74
CA ILE A 41 -4.97 8.90 -3.93
C ILE A 41 -4.84 7.62 -4.77
N LEU A 42 -3.66 7.00 -4.71
CA LEU A 42 -3.46 5.62 -5.15
C LEU A 42 -3.48 4.69 -3.93
N ASP A 43 -4.36 3.68 -3.94
CA ASP A 43 -4.30 2.54 -3.03
C ASP A 43 -3.46 1.43 -3.68
N LEU A 44 -2.19 1.35 -3.27
CA LEU A 44 -1.17 0.50 -3.87
C LEU A 44 -1.12 -0.87 -3.17
N GLY A 45 -1.71 -1.87 -3.80
CA GLY A 45 -1.95 -3.19 -3.21
C GLY A 45 -3.20 -3.19 -2.33
N CYS A 46 -4.34 -2.83 -2.94
CA CYS A 46 -5.59 -2.52 -2.25
C CYS A 46 -6.28 -3.72 -1.58
N GLY A 47 -5.88 -4.94 -1.90
CA GLY A 47 -6.45 -6.15 -1.33
C GLY A 47 -7.96 -6.25 -1.48
N SER A 48 -8.71 -6.22 -0.37
CA SER A 48 -10.18 -6.26 -0.39
C SER A 48 -10.85 -5.01 -0.98
N GLY A 49 -10.10 -3.91 -1.16
CA GLY A 49 -10.66 -2.62 -1.57
C GLY A 49 -11.24 -1.78 -0.43
N ARG A 50 -11.08 -2.21 0.82
CA ARG A 50 -11.57 -1.54 2.04
C ARG A 50 -11.13 -0.07 2.10
N ASP A 51 -9.83 0.17 1.95
CA ASP A 51 -9.23 1.50 2.11
C ASP A 51 -9.61 2.40 0.92
N ALA A 52 -9.56 1.85 -0.31
CA ALA A 52 -10.01 2.54 -1.52
C ALA A 52 -11.48 2.99 -1.42
N LEU A 53 -12.37 2.13 -0.91
CA LEU A 53 -13.77 2.48 -0.68
C LEU A 53 -13.91 3.61 0.34
N ALA A 54 -13.19 3.51 1.48
CA ALA A 54 -13.23 4.51 2.53
C ALA A 54 -12.78 5.90 2.02
N PHE A 55 -11.69 5.97 1.25
CA PHE A 55 -11.22 7.23 0.66
C PHE A 55 -12.20 7.79 -0.37
N LYS A 56 -12.78 6.93 -1.21
CA LYS A 56 -13.82 7.33 -2.16
C LYS A 56 -15.03 7.92 -1.46
N GLN A 57 -15.51 7.28 -0.38
CA GLN A 57 -16.64 7.77 0.42
C GLN A 57 -16.35 9.11 1.12
N LYS A 58 -15.08 9.38 1.44
CA LYS A 58 -14.61 10.66 1.98
C LYS A 58 -14.46 11.76 0.92
N GLY A 59 -14.70 11.45 -0.36
CA GLY A 59 -14.70 12.43 -1.46
C GLY A 59 -13.35 12.60 -2.16
N TYR A 60 -12.41 11.70 -1.96
CA TYR A 60 -11.14 11.70 -2.71
C TYR A 60 -11.31 11.08 -4.09
N GLU A 61 -10.47 11.49 -5.04
CA GLU A 61 -10.30 10.78 -6.30
C GLU A 61 -9.38 9.58 -6.04
N VAL A 62 -9.89 8.36 -6.26
CA VAL A 62 -9.17 7.14 -5.89
C VAL A 62 -8.91 6.26 -7.11
N GLU A 63 -7.65 5.92 -7.31
CA GLU A 63 -7.20 4.79 -8.12
C GLU A 63 -6.72 3.68 -7.19
N ALA A 64 -6.82 2.44 -7.64
CA ALA A 64 -6.43 1.28 -6.85
C ALA A 64 -5.80 0.21 -7.74
N THR A 65 -4.78 -0.45 -7.21
CA THR A 65 -4.10 -1.57 -7.87
C THR A 65 -3.94 -2.73 -6.91
N ASP A 66 -3.98 -3.95 -7.43
CA ASP A 66 -3.54 -5.15 -6.74
C ASP A 66 -2.94 -6.12 -7.76
N TYR A 67 -2.09 -7.04 -7.33
CA TYR A 67 -1.50 -8.02 -8.23
C TYR A 67 -2.31 -9.32 -8.30
N SER A 68 -3.17 -9.61 -7.31
CA SER A 68 -4.08 -10.74 -7.30
C SER A 68 -5.29 -10.44 -8.17
N GLU A 69 -5.45 -11.16 -9.29
CA GLU A 69 -6.59 -11.04 -10.18
C GLU A 69 -7.93 -11.19 -9.43
N VAL A 70 -8.01 -12.15 -8.52
CA VAL A 70 -9.22 -12.41 -7.74
C VAL A 70 -9.56 -11.27 -6.78
N LEU A 71 -8.54 -10.64 -6.15
CA LEU A 71 -8.76 -9.47 -5.30
C LEU A 71 -9.12 -8.24 -6.11
N VAL A 72 -8.52 -8.05 -7.29
CA VAL A 72 -8.88 -6.97 -8.23
C VAL A 72 -10.37 -7.03 -8.58
N GLU A 73 -10.88 -8.21 -8.94
CA GLU A 73 -12.29 -8.39 -9.27
C GLU A 73 -13.20 -8.05 -8.07
N ARG A 74 -12.87 -8.56 -6.87
CA ARG A 74 -13.64 -8.29 -5.64
C ARG A 74 -13.61 -6.82 -5.24
N ALA A 75 -12.43 -6.20 -5.27
CA ALA A 75 -12.28 -4.79 -4.94
C ALA A 75 -13.03 -3.90 -5.94
N THR A 76 -13.01 -4.24 -7.23
CA THR A 76 -13.80 -3.55 -8.26
C THR A 76 -15.29 -3.62 -7.96
N GLN A 77 -15.80 -4.81 -7.61
CA GLN A 77 -17.21 -5.00 -7.25
C GLN A 77 -17.61 -4.22 -5.99
N LEU A 78 -16.74 -4.22 -4.97
CA LEU A 78 -16.99 -3.51 -3.72
C LEU A 78 -16.99 -2.00 -3.90
N THR A 79 -16.00 -1.47 -4.60
CA THR A 79 -15.72 -0.03 -4.64
C THR A 79 -16.41 0.70 -5.79
N GLY A 80 -16.72 -0.01 -6.86
CA GLY A 80 -17.10 0.60 -8.15
C GLY A 80 -15.96 1.39 -8.81
N ILE A 81 -14.70 1.20 -8.36
CA ILE A 81 -13.49 1.71 -8.99
C ILE A 81 -13.00 0.65 -9.98
N ALA A 82 -12.51 1.06 -11.15
CA ALA A 82 -11.83 0.15 -12.07
C ALA A 82 -10.42 -0.19 -11.51
N VAL A 83 -10.37 -1.13 -10.57
CA VAL A 83 -9.11 -1.57 -9.96
C VAL A 83 -8.25 -2.23 -11.04
N GLN A 84 -6.97 -1.87 -11.10
CA GLN A 84 -6.06 -2.41 -12.10
C GLN A 84 -5.23 -3.57 -11.54
N GLN A 85 -5.08 -4.63 -12.33
CA GLN A 85 -4.16 -5.70 -12.01
C GLN A 85 -2.73 -5.25 -12.30
N GLN A 86 -2.02 -4.78 -11.29
CA GLN A 86 -0.68 -4.24 -11.43
C GLN A 86 0.15 -4.53 -10.17
N SER A 87 1.40 -4.91 -10.40
CA SER A 87 2.37 -5.04 -9.32
C SER A 87 2.94 -3.66 -8.93
N PHE A 88 3.28 -3.46 -7.67
CA PHE A 88 4.01 -2.26 -7.25
C PHE A 88 5.40 -2.13 -7.91
N TYR A 89 5.94 -3.21 -8.48
CA TYR A 89 7.17 -3.16 -9.29
C TYR A 89 6.97 -2.48 -10.65
N ASP A 90 5.73 -2.39 -11.12
CA ASP A 90 5.37 -1.86 -12.44
C ASP A 90 4.82 -0.43 -12.36
N LEU A 91 4.79 0.18 -11.16
CA LEU A 91 4.40 1.57 -10.97
C LEU A 91 5.31 2.48 -11.81
N SER A 92 4.73 3.23 -12.76
CA SER A 92 5.47 4.01 -13.74
C SER A 92 4.96 5.44 -13.91
N GLU A 93 3.93 5.82 -13.19
CA GLU A 93 3.35 7.15 -13.18
C GLU A 93 4.37 8.19 -12.69
N VAL A 94 4.27 9.41 -13.22
CA VAL A 94 5.17 10.51 -12.88
C VAL A 94 4.35 11.72 -12.45
N ALA A 95 4.47 12.10 -11.20
CA ALA A 95 3.78 13.24 -10.60
C ALA A 95 2.26 13.23 -10.89
N VAL A 96 1.58 12.14 -10.50
CA VAL A 96 0.14 11.93 -10.73
C VAL A 96 -0.66 11.98 -9.44
N TYR A 97 -0.07 11.57 -8.29
CA TYR A 97 -0.80 11.39 -7.06
C TYR A 97 -0.42 12.41 -6.00
N ASP A 98 -1.42 12.89 -5.25
CA ASP A 98 -1.23 13.70 -4.04
C ASP A 98 -0.94 12.81 -2.84
N GLY A 99 -1.46 11.59 -2.83
CA GLY A 99 -1.24 10.60 -1.81
C GLY A 99 -1.08 9.19 -2.37
N ILE A 100 -0.18 8.39 -1.78
CA ILE A 100 -0.08 6.96 -2.03
C ILE A 100 -0.24 6.22 -0.71
N TRP A 101 -1.20 5.31 -0.67
CA TRP A 101 -1.50 4.46 0.47
C TRP A 101 -1.05 3.03 0.16
N ALA A 102 -0.09 2.52 0.95
CA ALA A 102 0.48 1.18 0.79
C ALA A 102 0.39 0.40 2.11
N CYS A 103 -0.84 0.14 2.56
CA CYS A 103 -1.11 -0.54 3.82
C CYS A 103 -0.90 -2.04 3.67
N ALA A 104 0.07 -2.58 4.41
CA ALA A 104 0.39 -4.02 4.43
C ALA A 104 0.58 -4.65 3.03
N SER A 105 1.06 -3.89 2.06
CA SER A 105 1.32 -4.36 0.69
C SER A 105 2.81 -4.47 0.39
N LEU A 106 3.60 -3.43 0.64
CA LEU A 106 5.04 -3.42 0.37
C LEU A 106 5.85 -4.39 1.23
N LEU A 107 5.27 -4.89 2.30
CA LEU A 107 5.87 -5.96 3.11
C LEU A 107 6.04 -7.28 2.33
N HIS A 108 5.45 -7.40 1.14
CA HIS A 108 5.68 -8.53 0.22
C HIS A 108 6.72 -8.23 -0.87
N CYS A 109 7.31 -7.06 -0.86
CA CYS A 109 8.39 -6.66 -1.76
C CYS A 109 9.70 -7.34 -1.36
N ASP A 110 10.44 -7.84 -2.34
CA ASP A 110 11.80 -8.34 -2.10
C ASP A 110 12.65 -7.20 -1.52
N ARG A 111 13.35 -7.47 -0.41
CA ARG A 111 14.19 -6.47 0.28
C ARG A 111 15.15 -5.74 -0.65
N SER A 112 15.79 -6.47 -1.54
CA SER A 112 16.76 -5.93 -2.51
C SER A 112 16.10 -4.97 -3.53
N ARG A 113 14.79 -5.05 -3.73
CA ARG A 113 14.03 -4.24 -4.66
C ARG A 113 13.23 -3.09 -3.99
N LEU A 114 13.19 -3.06 -2.66
CA LEU A 114 12.52 -1.97 -1.94
C LEU A 114 13.02 -0.58 -2.35
N PRO A 115 14.34 -0.33 -2.50
CA PRO A 115 14.81 0.99 -2.96
C PRO A 115 14.25 1.40 -4.32
N ASP A 116 14.15 0.47 -5.28
CA ASP A 116 13.55 0.74 -6.59
C ASP A 116 12.05 1.07 -6.47
N VAL A 117 11.30 0.28 -5.70
CA VAL A 117 9.86 0.50 -5.50
C VAL A 117 9.60 1.83 -4.78
N LEU A 118 10.38 2.17 -3.76
CA LEU A 118 10.26 3.45 -3.07
C LEU A 118 10.58 4.64 -3.98
N ASN A 119 11.56 4.50 -4.88
CA ASN A 119 11.85 5.53 -5.88
C ASN A 119 10.71 5.69 -6.90
N ARG A 120 10.03 4.61 -7.29
CA ARG A 120 8.83 4.65 -8.14
C ARG A 120 7.69 5.38 -7.44
N ILE A 121 7.44 5.08 -6.17
CA ILE A 121 6.44 5.79 -5.35
C ILE A 121 6.78 7.28 -5.26
N HIS A 122 8.03 7.61 -4.97
CA HIS A 122 8.50 9.00 -4.93
C HIS A 122 8.29 9.72 -6.25
N THR A 123 8.57 9.07 -7.38
CA THR A 123 8.38 9.61 -8.72
C THR A 123 6.90 9.80 -9.08
N ALA A 124 6.03 8.89 -8.62
CA ALA A 124 4.60 8.94 -8.90
C ALA A 124 3.86 10.02 -8.09
N LEU A 125 4.42 10.46 -6.97
CA LEU A 125 3.88 11.53 -6.16
C LEU A 125 4.13 12.92 -6.78
N HIS A 126 3.14 13.79 -6.66
CA HIS A 126 3.36 15.22 -6.84
C HIS A 126 4.37 15.76 -5.81
N ARG A 127 5.03 16.86 -6.13
CA ARG A 127 5.84 17.59 -5.15
C ARG A 127 4.96 18.01 -3.96
N GLY A 128 5.37 17.64 -2.76
CA GLY A 128 4.58 17.83 -1.53
C GLY A 128 3.53 16.74 -1.28
N GLY A 129 3.48 15.72 -2.13
CA GLY A 129 2.63 14.56 -1.91
C GLY A 129 3.07 13.72 -0.71
N VAL A 130 2.17 12.89 -0.19
CA VAL A 130 2.38 12.10 1.02
C VAL A 130 2.22 10.61 0.75
N CYS A 131 3.07 9.80 1.36
CA CYS A 131 2.96 8.34 1.31
C CYS A 131 2.75 7.76 2.72
N TYR A 132 1.83 6.82 2.83
CA TYR A 132 1.73 5.90 3.96
C TYR A 132 2.17 4.51 3.53
N MET A 133 2.95 3.85 4.36
CA MET A 133 3.32 2.45 4.17
C MET A 133 3.42 1.74 5.51
N SER A 134 3.13 0.45 5.54
CA SER A 134 3.27 -0.36 6.75
C SER A 134 3.95 -1.70 6.47
N PHE A 135 4.76 -2.12 7.44
CA PHE A 135 5.50 -3.38 7.45
C PHE A 135 5.28 -4.10 8.76
N LYS A 136 5.53 -5.40 8.78
CA LYS A 136 5.67 -6.11 10.06
C LYS A 136 6.99 -5.73 10.71
N TYR A 137 6.96 -5.63 12.05
CA TYR A 137 8.13 -5.26 12.83
C TYR A 137 9.12 -6.42 12.92
N GLY A 138 10.36 -6.16 12.57
CA GLY A 138 11.43 -7.15 12.59
C GLY A 138 12.61 -6.72 11.72
N THR A 139 13.62 -7.57 11.63
CA THR A 139 14.88 -7.25 10.92
C THR A 139 15.20 -8.21 9.79
N THR A 140 14.37 -9.23 9.57
CA THR A 140 14.66 -10.32 8.65
C THR A 140 13.51 -10.59 7.69
N ASP A 141 13.84 -11.27 6.60
CA ASP A 141 12.83 -11.81 5.69
C ASP A 141 12.35 -13.16 6.20
N ARG A 142 11.10 -13.45 6.01
CA ARG A 142 10.48 -14.71 6.43
C ARG A 142 9.43 -15.18 5.42
N GLU A 143 9.21 -16.48 5.39
CA GLU A 143 8.09 -17.10 4.66
C GLU A 143 7.09 -17.67 5.67
N LYS A 144 5.80 -17.36 5.48
CA LYS A 144 4.70 -17.89 6.27
C LYS A 144 3.51 -18.19 5.36
N ASP A 145 3.01 -19.41 5.40
CA ASP A 145 1.85 -19.87 4.61
C ASP A 145 2.01 -19.62 3.09
N GLY A 146 3.24 -19.74 2.58
CA GLY A 146 3.57 -19.48 1.16
C GLY A 146 3.70 -17.99 0.81
N ARG A 147 3.58 -17.07 1.77
CA ARG A 147 3.82 -15.64 1.59
C ARG A 147 5.22 -15.26 2.06
N VAL A 148 5.88 -14.45 1.26
CA VAL A 148 7.15 -13.83 1.66
C VAL A 148 6.85 -12.50 2.36
N PHE A 149 7.57 -12.23 3.45
CA PHE A 149 7.49 -10.99 4.20
C PHE A 149 8.88 -10.39 4.36
N THR A 150 8.99 -9.12 4.09
CA THR A 150 10.14 -8.28 4.40
C THR A 150 9.77 -7.45 5.62
N ASP A 151 10.26 -7.85 6.79
CA ASP A 151 10.01 -7.14 8.03
C ASP A 151 11.04 -6.00 8.18
N LEU A 152 10.63 -4.86 8.72
CA LEU A 152 11.49 -3.70 8.95
C LEU A 152 11.40 -3.23 10.40
N ASP A 153 12.54 -2.80 10.94
CA ASP A 153 12.61 -1.95 12.14
C ASP A 153 12.78 -0.48 11.74
N GLU A 154 12.82 0.41 12.73
CA GLU A 154 12.96 1.85 12.50
C GLU A 154 14.28 2.21 11.81
N ALA A 155 15.37 1.52 12.16
CA ALA A 155 16.69 1.81 11.59
C ALA A 155 16.76 1.43 10.12
N GLN A 156 16.20 0.29 9.76
CA GLN A 156 16.12 -0.18 8.37
C GLN A 156 15.18 0.69 7.54
N ALA A 157 14.02 1.06 8.08
CA ALA A 157 13.08 1.96 7.42
C ALA A 157 13.74 3.33 7.16
N LYS A 158 14.44 3.88 8.16
CA LYS A 158 15.19 5.13 8.00
C LYS A 158 16.26 5.01 6.92
N ALA A 159 17.06 3.96 6.92
CA ALA A 159 18.13 3.76 5.94
C ALA A 159 17.62 3.66 4.50
N LEU A 160 16.41 3.11 4.29
CA LEU A 160 15.74 3.08 2.99
C LEU A 160 15.30 4.49 2.55
N LEU A 161 14.68 5.25 3.46
CA LEU A 161 14.16 6.59 3.15
C LEU A 161 15.29 7.62 2.97
N ASP A 162 16.41 7.48 3.66
CA ASP A 162 17.59 8.34 3.51
C ASP A 162 18.23 8.25 2.10
N GLN A 163 17.87 7.25 1.30
CA GLN A 163 18.32 7.11 -0.09
C GLN A 163 17.50 7.96 -1.08
N LEU A 164 16.38 8.53 -0.64
CA LEU A 164 15.49 9.33 -1.46
C LEU A 164 15.71 10.82 -1.19
N ASP A 165 15.90 11.60 -2.26
CA ASP A 165 16.09 13.04 -2.14
C ASP A 165 14.76 13.75 -1.81
N GLY A 166 14.84 14.71 -0.87
CA GLY A 166 13.71 15.59 -0.56
C GLY A 166 12.56 14.91 0.18
N VAL A 167 12.79 13.75 0.78
CA VAL A 167 11.82 13.03 1.60
C VAL A 167 11.95 13.41 3.06
N THR A 168 10.84 13.62 3.74
CA THR A 168 10.77 13.89 5.19
C THR A 168 9.80 12.90 5.83
N VAL A 169 10.24 12.25 6.92
CA VAL A 169 9.35 11.41 7.73
C VAL A 169 8.47 12.31 8.60
N LEU A 170 7.18 12.33 8.31
CA LEU A 170 6.21 13.14 9.03
C LEU A 170 5.77 12.50 10.35
N LYS A 171 5.65 11.17 10.34
CA LYS A 171 5.25 10.38 11.50
C LYS A 171 5.68 8.92 11.32
N GLN A 172 6.15 8.32 12.40
CA GLN A 172 6.45 6.89 12.49
C GLN A 172 5.91 6.34 13.82
N TRP A 173 5.28 5.19 13.81
CA TRP A 173 4.76 4.56 15.02
C TRP A 173 4.65 3.04 14.85
N ILE A 174 4.51 2.35 15.96
CA ILE A 174 4.29 0.90 16.03
C ILE A 174 2.86 0.65 16.47
N THR A 175 2.18 -0.28 15.80
CA THR A 175 0.87 -0.81 16.20
C THR A 175 1.01 -2.24 16.67
N VAL A 176 0.06 -2.69 17.48
CA VAL A 176 -0.10 -4.11 17.84
C VAL A 176 -1.26 -4.65 17.00
N ASP A 177 -1.04 -5.81 16.33
CA ASP A 177 -2.08 -6.52 15.56
C ASP A 177 -3.05 -7.24 16.49
#